data_0e5a4595783f042d8a01d9eb585a4fd7
#
_entry.id   0e5a4595783f042d8a01d9eb585a4fd7
#
_cell.length_a   1.000
_cell.length_b   1.000
_cell.length_c   1.000
_cell.angle_alpha   90.00
_cell.angle_beta   90.00
_cell.angle_gamma   90.00
#
_symmetry.space_group_name_H-M   'P 1'
#
loop_
_entity.id
_entity.type
_entity.pdbx_description
1 polymer ?
#
loop_
_entity_poly.entity_id
_entity_poly.type
_entity_poly.pdbx_seq_one_letter_code
_entity_poly.pdbx_strand_id
1 'polypeptide(L)'
;QLIKLKPDSALSLLRQIQYPEKLSDSNRALYALLMTQVINQSSDEEHKSDSLISVAIDYYKGTTDSVHAALAYYNAGLVAMDNEDSEASLHNFLKTIDWLGESDNDELQFMVRYKMSRLFNLRLIPDEELRLGKAALPYAERTGNPLYICALLPYITHGFMQTNQLDSAYKYSVQAIQLAEKENLVRALSHIYSQHAHLCMAMKDYKQALMYRDKDLAILFELFGEENEYIYDHYINKANTLTELHQYDSAFYYINKAVEDTTDIQYTTRKSLAKAEIYAATGQMDSAYYYMNRHADLRDRLIEERDKEGLLTLHRNYHNDELKKANTRLWQQAVERKLQLYVVTIVCCLAILLGGCIYFFLYKRKQQEVLRQKGQIAHQQELLKYREIEKLQAEKDLSEAKEREAQIREKEALLKVEFFKRLNETCIPVIENPKTQQNIMLKNEDWKVIFKNANSIFLNFTERLKNQYPALNEEDLRYCCMVKMQFSQTDIAKIMHLEKDSVKKRLKRIRTEKMGIAQETTLEAVLRDF
;
A
#
# COMPACT_ATOMS: atom_id res chain seq x y z
N GLN A 1 30.08 13.75 -6.14
CA GLN A 1 29.60 15.07 -5.67
C GLN A 1 29.00 15.91 -6.80
N LEU A 2 29.66 16.02 -7.97
CA LEU A 2 29.18 16.85 -9.07
C LEU A 2 27.79 16.43 -9.55
N ILE A 3 27.52 15.14 -9.63
CA ILE A 3 26.22 14.58 -10.04
C ILE A 3 25.08 15.07 -9.14
N LYS A 4 25.30 15.13 -7.82
CA LYS A 4 24.28 15.60 -6.87
C LYS A 4 24.04 17.12 -6.92
N LEU A 5 25.06 17.90 -7.27
CA LEU A 5 25.01 19.37 -7.21
C LEU A 5 24.68 20.01 -8.55
N LYS A 6 25.20 19.45 -9.65
CA LYS A 6 25.08 19.99 -11.01
C LYS A 6 25.02 18.83 -12.02
N PRO A 7 23.88 18.09 -12.10
CA PRO A 7 23.78 16.92 -12.95
C PRO A 7 24.05 17.23 -14.43
N ASP A 8 23.54 18.35 -14.96
CA ASP A 8 23.75 18.71 -16.37
C ASP A 8 25.23 18.97 -16.71
N SER A 9 25.97 19.57 -15.75
CA SER A 9 27.43 19.76 -15.93
C SER A 9 28.17 18.41 -15.87
N ALA A 10 27.73 17.49 -15.02
CA ALA A 10 28.30 16.13 -14.94
C ALA A 10 28.01 15.35 -16.24
N LEU A 11 26.79 15.47 -16.78
CA LEU A 11 26.41 14.87 -18.06
C LEU A 11 27.30 15.39 -19.21
N SER A 12 27.49 16.73 -19.29
CA SER A 12 28.36 17.32 -20.30
C SER A 12 29.79 16.80 -20.22
N LEU A 13 30.34 16.59 -19.03
CA LEU A 13 31.68 16.03 -18.85
C LEU A 13 31.75 14.55 -19.26
N LEU A 14 30.78 13.74 -18.91
CA LEU A 14 30.76 12.33 -19.30
C LEU A 14 30.59 12.16 -20.82
N ARG A 15 29.81 13.01 -21.48
CA ARG A 15 29.65 13.03 -22.95
C ARG A 15 30.92 13.40 -23.71
N GLN A 16 31.95 13.97 -23.07
CA GLN A 16 33.25 14.24 -23.70
C GLN A 16 34.09 12.96 -23.91
N ILE A 17 33.72 11.82 -23.27
CA ILE A 17 34.35 10.54 -23.51
C ILE A 17 33.91 10.00 -24.86
N GLN A 18 34.74 10.19 -25.90
CA GLN A 18 34.37 9.89 -27.28
C GLN A 18 34.24 8.41 -27.61
N TYR A 19 34.93 7.52 -26.88
CA TYR A 19 35.02 6.09 -27.17
C TYR A 19 34.84 5.27 -25.86
N PRO A 20 33.67 5.26 -25.24
CA PRO A 20 33.46 4.53 -23.99
C PRO A 20 33.71 3.02 -24.13
N GLU A 21 33.50 2.47 -25.33
CA GLU A 21 33.73 1.06 -25.65
C GLU A 21 35.22 0.65 -25.63
N LYS A 22 36.14 1.61 -25.71
CA LYS A 22 37.58 1.38 -25.62
C LYS A 22 38.12 1.45 -24.20
N LEU A 23 37.30 1.79 -23.23
CA LEU A 23 37.68 1.77 -21.83
C LEU A 23 37.91 0.34 -21.35
N SER A 24 38.75 0.17 -20.31
CA SER A 24 38.82 -1.10 -19.60
C SER A 24 37.45 -1.51 -19.04
N ASP A 25 37.20 -2.79 -18.82
CA ASP A 25 35.90 -3.28 -18.35
C ASP A 25 35.44 -2.57 -17.06
N SER A 26 36.35 -2.32 -16.12
CA SER A 26 36.07 -1.57 -14.90
C SER A 26 35.66 -0.12 -15.18
N ASN A 27 36.43 0.58 -16.03
CA ASN A 27 36.13 1.98 -16.36
C ASN A 27 34.87 2.10 -17.23
N ARG A 28 34.61 1.13 -18.09
CA ARG A 28 33.38 1.06 -18.88
C ARG A 28 32.15 0.84 -18.00
N ALA A 29 32.24 -0.03 -17.01
CA ALA A 29 31.19 -0.24 -16.02
C ALA A 29 30.94 1.00 -15.16
N LEU A 30 32.03 1.65 -14.70
CA LEU A 30 31.90 2.91 -13.95
C LEU A 30 31.30 4.02 -14.81
N TYR A 31 31.73 4.16 -16.07
CA TYR A 31 31.14 5.11 -17.00
C TYR A 31 29.64 4.86 -17.18
N ALA A 32 29.24 3.61 -17.42
CA ALA A 32 27.85 3.22 -17.58
C ALA A 32 27.01 3.57 -16.34
N LEU A 33 27.54 3.28 -15.16
CA LEU A 33 26.91 3.60 -13.88
C LEU A 33 26.72 5.11 -13.72
N LEU A 34 27.79 5.89 -13.91
CA LEU A 34 27.76 7.35 -13.73
C LEU A 34 26.86 8.03 -14.78
N MET A 35 26.90 7.57 -16.04
CA MET A 35 26.02 8.07 -17.08
C MET A 35 24.54 7.84 -16.74
N THR A 36 24.17 6.63 -16.37
CA THR A 36 22.79 6.34 -15.97
C THR A 36 22.38 7.15 -14.75
N GLN A 37 23.26 7.27 -13.75
CA GLN A 37 22.99 8.05 -12.55
C GLN A 37 22.74 9.54 -12.86
N VAL A 38 23.51 10.11 -13.78
CA VAL A 38 23.38 11.51 -14.21
C VAL A 38 22.09 11.69 -15.01
N ILE A 39 21.81 10.82 -15.98
CA ILE A 39 20.58 10.87 -16.78
C ILE A 39 19.34 10.79 -15.87
N ASN A 40 19.34 9.93 -14.87
CA ASN A 40 18.25 9.83 -13.90
C ASN A 40 18.05 11.10 -13.05
N GLN A 41 19.04 12.00 -12.99
CA GLN A 41 19.00 13.23 -12.18
C GLN A 41 18.98 14.52 -13.03
N SER A 42 19.29 14.42 -14.31
CA SER A 42 19.28 15.57 -15.24
C SER A 42 17.86 15.87 -15.74
N SER A 43 17.68 17.08 -16.25
CA SER A 43 16.46 17.49 -16.96
C SER A 43 16.39 16.97 -18.40
N ASP A 44 17.41 16.23 -18.85
CA ASP A 44 17.50 15.70 -20.21
C ASP A 44 16.58 14.47 -20.35
N GLU A 45 15.60 14.57 -21.24
CA GLU A 45 14.60 13.52 -21.50
C GLU A 45 15.11 12.42 -22.45
N GLU A 46 16.42 12.43 -22.81
CA GLU A 46 16.98 11.39 -23.68
C GLU A 46 16.81 10.00 -23.04
N HIS A 47 16.22 9.13 -23.81
CA HIS A 47 15.85 7.75 -23.58
C HIS A 47 16.60 7.05 -22.45
N LYS A 48 15.89 6.80 -21.37
CA LYS A 48 16.35 5.98 -20.25
C LYS A 48 16.36 4.53 -20.68
N SER A 49 17.43 4.12 -21.35
CA SER A 49 17.64 2.75 -21.79
C SER A 49 18.32 1.94 -20.69
N ASP A 50 17.81 0.73 -20.42
CA ASP A 50 18.40 -0.25 -19.52
C ASP A 50 19.70 -0.88 -20.07
N SER A 51 19.94 -0.76 -21.39
CA SER A 51 21.15 -1.31 -22.04
C SER A 51 22.45 -0.74 -21.48
N LEU A 52 22.46 0.54 -21.09
CA LEU A 52 23.64 1.17 -20.54
C LEU A 52 23.93 0.69 -19.12
N ILE A 53 22.91 0.66 -18.25
CA ILE A 53 23.09 0.22 -16.85
C ILE A 53 23.38 -1.28 -16.73
N SER A 54 22.94 -2.10 -17.69
CA SER A 54 23.23 -3.52 -17.72
C SER A 54 24.74 -3.81 -17.79
N VAL A 55 25.51 -2.97 -18.47
CA VAL A 55 26.98 -3.07 -18.50
C VAL A 55 27.59 -2.94 -17.09
N ALA A 56 27.10 -2.02 -16.29
CA ALA A 56 27.54 -1.85 -14.91
C ALA A 56 27.12 -3.05 -14.03
N ILE A 57 25.87 -3.50 -14.17
CA ILE A 57 25.36 -4.66 -13.42
C ILE A 57 26.19 -5.91 -13.75
N ASP A 58 26.41 -6.18 -15.04
CA ASP A 58 27.14 -7.36 -15.50
C ASP A 58 28.57 -7.41 -14.97
N TYR A 59 29.21 -6.27 -14.86
CA TYR A 59 30.55 -6.17 -14.29
C TYR A 59 30.52 -6.33 -12.77
N TYR A 60 29.75 -5.45 -12.06
CA TYR A 60 29.82 -5.37 -10.60
C TYR A 60 29.26 -6.61 -9.89
N LYS A 61 28.27 -7.33 -10.48
CA LYS A 61 27.74 -8.58 -9.92
C LYS A 61 28.80 -9.69 -9.77
N GLY A 62 29.89 -9.61 -10.56
CA GLY A 62 31.01 -10.55 -10.51
C GLY A 62 32.15 -10.09 -9.60
N THR A 63 32.01 -8.96 -8.90
CA THR A 63 33.04 -8.37 -8.03
C THR A 63 32.65 -8.43 -6.56
N THR A 64 33.60 -8.08 -5.69
CA THR A 64 33.33 -7.86 -4.25
C THR A 64 32.88 -6.44 -3.92
N ASP A 65 32.72 -5.58 -4.93
CA ASP A 65 32.31 -4.18 -4.77
C ASP A 65 30.80 -4.07 -4.60
N SER A 66 30.34 -4.34 -3.40
CA SER A 66 28.91 -4.33 -3.08
C SER A 66 28.26 -2.94 -3.23
N VAL A 67 29.03 -1.87 -3.03
CA VAL A 67 28.51 -0.50 -3.11
C VAL A 67 28.16 -0.12 -4.55
N HIS A 68 29.07 -0.35 -5.49
CA HIS A 68 28.79 -0.07 -6.90
C HIS A 68 27.77 -1.05 -7.49
N ALA A 69 27.75 -2.31 -7.06
CA ALA A 69 26.70 -3.26 -7.43
C ALA A 69 25.33 -2.77 -6.96
N ALA A 70 25.20 -2.35 -5.69
CA ALA A 70 23.97 -1.79 -5.16
C ALA A 70 23.52 -0.53 -5.92
N LEU A 71 24.45 0.39 -6.22
CA LEU A 71 24.18 1.60 -7.00
C LEU A 71 23.74 1.27 -8.44
N ALA A 72 24.31 0.25 -9.08
CA ALA A 72 23.94 -0.18 -10.41
C ALA A 72 22.49 -0.71 -10.43
N TYR A 73 22.14 -1.60 -9.50
CA TYR A 73 20.77 -2.09 -9.37
C TYR A 73 19.78 -0.98 -8.98
N TYR A 74 20.16 -0.05 -8.10
CA TYR A 74 19.33 1.10 -7.76
C TYR A 74 18.99 1.96 -8.99
N ASN A 75 20.00 2.28 -9.81
CA ASN A 75 19.79 3.07 -11.02
C ASN A 75 18.99 2.29 -12.08
N ALA A 76 19.17 0.98 -12.21
CA ALA A 76 18.33 0.14 -13.06
C ALA A 76 16.86 0.13 -12.59
N GLY A 77 16.64 0.12 -11.27
CA GLY A 77 15.31 0.25 -10.69
C GLY A 77 14.64 1.59 -11.03
N LEU A 78 15.41 2.69 -11.07
CA LEU A 78 14.91 3.99 -11.49
C LEU A 78 14.54 4.00 -12.98
N VAL A 79 15.42 3.46 -13.85
CA VAL A 79 15.14 3.34 -15.29
C VAL A 79 13.87 2.54 -15.54
N ALA A 80 13.72 1.39 -14.89
CA ALA A 80 12.51 0.56 -15.00
C ALA A 80 11.26 1.31 -14.50
N MET A 81 11.39 2.10 -13.42
CA MET A 81 10.30 2.92 -12.87
C MET A 81 9.85 4.00 -13.85
N ASP A 82 10.79 4.64 -14.54
CA ASP A 82 10.49 5.65 -15.55
C ASP A 82 9.90 5.04 -16.84
N ASN A 83 10.22 3.78 -17.15
CA ASN A 83 9.62 3.00 -18.22
C ASN A 83 8.30 2.32 -17.80
N GLU A 84 7.76 2.67 -16.61
CA GLU A 84 6.53 2.12 -16.03
C GLU A 84 6.54 0.61 -15.76
N ASP A 85 7.70 -0.04 -15.92
CA ASP A 85 7.90 -1.46 -15.58
C ASP A 85 8.09 -1.63 -14.06
N SER A 86 6.97 -1.78 -13.38
CA SER A 86 6.95 -1.89 -11.92
C SER A 86 7.59 -3.17 -11.39
N GLU A 87 7.51 -4.27 -12.13
CA GLU A 87 8.10 -5.54 -11.72
C GLU A 87 9.62 -5.49 -11.83
N ALA A 88 10.16 -5.03 -12.96
CA ALA A 88 11.60 -4.84 -13.11
C ALA A 88 12.13 -3.80 -12.12
N SER A 89 11.38 -2.72 -11.87
CA SER A 89 11.74 -1.71 -10.88
C SER A 89 11.87 -2.31 -9.48
N LEU A 90 10.84 -3.04 -9.02
CA LEU A 90 10.85 -3.70 -7.72
C LEU A 90 11.96 -4.73 -7.63
N HIS A 91 12.14 -5.58 -8.66
CA HIS A 91 13.20 -6.56 -8.70
C HIS A 91 14.58 -5.93 -8.47
N ASN A 92 14.88 -4.85 -9.20
CA ASN A 92 16.15 -4.14 -9.09
C ASN A 92 16.33 -3.47 -7.73
N PHE A 93 15.28 -2.88 -7.15
CA PHE A 93 15.35 -2.32 -5.81
C PHE A 93 15.57 -3.39 -4.73
N LEU A 94 14.95 -4.56 -4.87
CA LEU A 94 15.20 -5.69 -3.98
C LEU A 94 16.65 -6.19 -4.09
N LYS A 95 17.21 -6.25 -5.32
CA LYS A 95 18.63 -6.55 -5.53
C LYS A 95 19.54 -5.48 -4.91
N THR A 96 19.15 -4.22 -4.94
CA THR A 96 19.87 -3.16 -4.24
C THR A 96 19.97 -3.45 -2.74
N ILE A 97 18.87 -3.86 -2.11
CA ILE A 97 18.84 -4.22 -0.68
C ILE A 97 19.73 -5.45 -0.42
N ASP A 98 19.68 -6.48 -1.28
CA ASP A 98 20.53 -7.67 -1.17
C ASP A 98 22.03 -7.30 -1.15
N TRP A 99 22.46 -6.42 -2.06
CA TRP A 99 23.85 -5.98 -2.16
C TRP A 99 24.29 -5.04 -1.04
N LEU A 100 23.36 -4.21 -0.53
CA LEU A 100 23.65 -3.35 0.62
C LEU A 100 23.81 -4.17 1.91
N GLY A 101 23.03 -5.21 2.11
CA GLY A 101 23.03 -5.97 3.36
C GLY A 101 22.90 -5.06 4.59
N GLU A 102 23.80 -5.24 5.56
CA GLU A 102 23.92 -4.43 6.78
C GLU A 102 24.89 -3.23 6.60
N SER A 103 25.05 -2.72 5.39
CA SER A 103 25.91 -1.56 5.10
C SER A 103 25.49 -0.31 5.84
N ASP A 104 26.47 0.47 6.32
CA ASP A 104 26.29 1.80 6.95
C ASP A 104 25.93 2.90 5.94
N ASN A 105 25.64 2.56 4.69
CA ASN A 105 25.22 3.55 3.68
C ASN A 105 23.74 3.93 3.88
N ASP A 106 23.48 4.70 4.94
CA ASP A 106 22.13 5.12 5.30
C ASP A 106 21.41 5.88 4.19
N GLU A 107 22.14 6.64 3.37
CA GLU A 107 21.56 7.37 2.24
C GLU A 107 20.95 6.41 1.21
N LEU A 108 21.70 5.41 0.76
CA LEU A 108 21.21 4.46 -0.24
C LEU A 108 20.17 3.51 0.36
N GLN A 109 20.33 3.13 1.64
CA GLN A 109 19.32 2.38 2.40
C GLN A 109 17.98 3.12 2.46
N PHE A 110 18.01 4.43 2.71
CA PHE A 110 16.85 5.31 2.66
C PHE A 110 16.29 5.37 1.23
N MET A 111 17.12 5.75 0.25
CA MET A 111 16.67 6.03 -1.11
C MET A 111 15.95 4.84 -1.75
N VAL A 112 16.47 3.62 -1.59
CA VAL A 112 15.84 2.43 -2.18
C VAL A 112 14.47 2.15 -1.56
N ARG A 113 14.34 2.22 -0.22
CA ARG A 113 13.05 1.99 0.45
C ARG A 113 12.03 3.09 0.16
N TYR A 114 12.48 4.32 0.07
CA TYR A 114 11.67 5.45 -0.34
C TYR A 114 11.10 5.26 -1.75
N LYS A 115 11.95 4.84 -2.71
CA LYS A 115 11.52 4.57 -4.08
C LYS A 115 10.55 3.38 -4.15
N MET A 116 10.79 2.33 -3.37
CA MET A 116 9.85 1.21 -3.25
C MET A 116 8.52 1.66 -2.65
N SER A 117 8.53 2.47 -1.57
CA SER A 117 7.31 3.03 -0.99
C SER A 117 6.52 3.85 -2.03
N ARG A 118 7.20 4.69 -2.81
CA ARG A 118 6.61 5.44 -3.91
C ARG A 118 6.04 4.52 -5.00
N LEU A 119 6.73 3.43 -5.34
CA LEU A 119 6.25 2.46 -6.33
C LEU A 119 4.92 1.82 -5.89
N PHE A 120 4.82 1.42 -4.63
CA PHE A 120 3.59 0.86 -4.07
C PHE A 120 2.47 1.90 -3.94
N ASN A 121 2.81 3.17 -3.65
CA ASN A 121 1.86 4.28 -3.72
C ASN A 121 1.26 4.43 -5.11
N LEU A 122 2.09 4.47 -6.17
CA LEU A 122 1.64 4.56 -7.56
C LEU A 122 0.73 3.39 -7.98
N ARG A 123 0.91 2.23 -7.39
CA ARG A 123 0.10 1.02 -7.65
C ARG A 123 -1.07 0.87 -6.68
N LEU A 124 -1.32 1.84 -5.80
CA LEU A 124 -2.38 1.85 -4.79
C LEU A 124 -2.37 0.60 -3.90
N ILE A 125 -1.20 0.31 -3.33
CA ILE A 125 -0.96 -0.78 -2.36
C ILE A 125 -0.51 -0.15 -1.03
N PRO A 126 -1.44 0.39 -0.23
CA PRO A 126 -1.12 1.24 0.91
C PRO A 126 -0.42 0.51 2.07
N ASP A 127 -0.67 -0.77 2.27
CA ASP A 127 -0.03 -1.53 3.36
C ASP A 127 1.49 -1.64 3.14
N GLU A 128 1.92 -1.92 1.90
CA GLU A 128 3.34 -2.00 1.56
C GLU A 128 4.00 -0.61 1.47
N GLU A 129 3.28 0.38 0.94
CA GLU A 129 3.69 1.78 0.98
C GLU A 129 4.05 2.21 2.40
N LEU A 130 3.13 2.00 3.35
CA LEU A 130 3.30 2.35 4.76
C LEU A 130 4.43 1.56 5.43
N ARG A 131 4.50 0.24 5.18
CA ARG A 131 5.52 -0.63 5.73
C ARG A 131 6.93 -0.18 5.32
N LEU A 132 7.11 0.08 4.03
CA LEU A 132 8.39 0.53 3.47
C LEU A 132 8.73 1.96 3.88
N GLY A 133 7.74 2.85 3.94
CA GLY A 133 7.93 4.21 4.44
C GLY A 133 8.43 4.20 5.88
N LYS A 134 7.81 3.42 6.76
CA LYS A 134 8.28 3.26 8.15
C LYS A 134 9.68 2.63 8.23
N ALA A 135 9.98 1.66 7.36
CA ALA A 135 11.31 1.05 7.32
C ALA A 135 12.39 2.00 6.78
N ALA A 136 12.04 2.99 5.96
CA ALA A 136 12.95 4.00 5.44
C ALA A 136 13.27 5.10 6.46
N LEU A 137 12.35 5.41 7.38
CA LEU A 137 12.45 6.57 8.27
C LEU A 137 13.71 6.58 9.16
N PRO A 138 14.09 5.48 9.84
CA PRO A 138 15.33 5.47 10.64
C PRO A 138 16.59 5.78 9.83
N TYR A 139 16.62 5.35 8.56
CA TYR A 139 17.74 5.66 7.67
C TYR A 139 17.75 7.14 7.29
N ALA A 140 16.57 7.72 6.96
CA ALA A 140 16.46 9.15 6.69
C ALA A 140 16.95 10.00 7.87
N GLU A 141 16.56 9.63 9.10
CA GLU A 141 16.96 10.30 10.33
C GLU A 141 18.48 10.23 10.54
N ARG A 142 19.12 9.07 10.33
CA ARG A 142 20.57 8.92 10.48
C ARG A 142 21.39 9.68 9.45
N THR A 143 20.83 9.95 8.26
CA THR A 143 21.52 10.83 7.27
C THR A 143 21.66 12.27 7.77
N GLY A 144 20.83 12.71 8.72
CA GLY A 144 20.74 14.10 9.18
C GLY A 144 20.20 15.08 8.12
N ASN A 145 19.73 14.60 6.98
CA ASN A 145 19.21 15.45 5.90
C ASN A 145 17.69 15.66 6.04
N PRO A 146 17.21 16.83 6.44
CA PRO A 146 15.79 17.09 6.64
C PRO A 146 14.96 16.93 5.36
N LEU A 147 15.57 17.13 4.18
CA LEU A 147 14.87 16.94 2.91
C LEU A 147 14.42 15.48 2.71
N TYR A 148 15.19 14.50 3.17
CA TYR A 148 14.83 13.09 3.06
C TYR A 148 13.62 12.75 3.93
N ILE A 149 13.58 13.29 5.14
CA ILE A 149 12.45 13.13 6.05
C ILE A 149 11.20 13.79 5.45
N CYS A 150 11.33 15.04 4.98
CA CYS A 150 10.23 15.77 4.34
C CYS A 150 9.72 15.12 3.05
N ALA A 151 10.57 14.44 2.29
CA ALA A 151 10.16 13.68 1.10
C ALA A 151 9.42 12.38 1.46
N LEU A 152 9.74 11.77 2.60
CA LEU A 152 9.20 10.48 3.02
C LEU A 152 7.87 10.60 3.77
N LEU A 153 7.76 11.56 4.69
CA LEU A 153 6.60 11.69 5.58
C LEU A 153 5.25 11.78 4.85
N PRO A 154 5.13 12.43 3.67
CA PRO A 154 3.90 12.41 2.88
C PRO A 154 3.44 11.00 2.49
N TYR A 155 4.34 10.08 2.15
CA TYR A 155 3.98 8.68 1.82
C TYR A 155 3.53 7.92 3.06
N ILE A 156 4.21 8.11 4.21
CA ILE A 156 3.76 7.55 5.48
C ILE A 156 2.37 8.08 5.86
N THR A 157 2.15 9.38 5.68
CA THR A 157 0.84 10.03 5.92
C THR A 157 -0.24 9.44 5.01
N HIS A 158 0.06 9.29 3.71
CA HIS A 158 -0.86 8.71 2.75
C HIS A 158 -1.18 7.24 3.09
N GLY A 159 -0.17 6.43 3.38
CA GLY A 159 -0.37 5.03 3.77
C GLY A 159 -1.26 4.89 5.02
N PHE A 160 -1.06 5.72 6.05
CA PHE A 160 -1.93 5.74 7.21
C PHE A 160 -3.35 6.21 6.88
N MET A 161 -3.49 7.19 6.00
CA MET A 161 -4.80 7.69 5.55
C MET A 161 -5.57 6.59 4.81
N GLN A 162 -4.93 5.88 3.87
CA GLN A 162 -5.55 4.81 3.11
C GLN A 162 -5.91 3.58 3.97
N THR A 163 -5.18 3.35 5.06
CA THR A 163 -5.49 2.30 6.05
C THR A 163 -6.43 2.79 7.16
N ASN A 164 -7.06 3.96 6.97
CA ASN A 164 -8.03 4.57 7.89
C ASN A 164 -7.50 4.85 9.31
N GLN A 165 -6.20 5.12 9.44
CA GLN A 165 -5.52 5.47 10.69
C GLN A 165 -5.27 6.99 10.73
N LEU A 166 -6.35 7.80 10.71
CA LEU A 166 -6.30 9.25 10.49
C LEU A 166 -5.50 10.01 11.57
N ASP A 167 -5.55 9.58 12.84
CA ASP A 167 -4.78 10.22 13.92
C ASP A 167 -3.26 10.06 13.69
N SER A 168 -2.83 8.88 13.26
CA SER A 168 -1.44 8.62 12.91
C SER A 168 -1.02 9.44 11.69
N ALA A 169 -1.87 9.48 10.66
CA ALA A 169 -1.65 10.30 9.48
C ALA A 169 -1.46 11.77 9.85
N TYR A 170 -2.32 12.30 10.74
CA TYR A 170 -2.26 13.69 11.21
C TYR A 170 -0.94 13.99 11.92
N LYS A 171 -0.51 13.11 12.82
CA LYS A 171 0.76 13.26 13.53
C LYS A 171 1.96 13.37 12.58
N TYR A 172 2.08 12.47 11.60
CA TYR A 172 3.19 12.49 10.65
C TYR A 172 3.12 13.66 9.69
N SER A 173 1.92 14.05 9.26
CA SER A 173 1.72 15.21 8.39
C SER A 173 2.08 16.52 9.08
N VAL A 174 1.69 16.72 10.34
CA VAL A 174 2.08 17.91 11.13
C VAL A 174 3.60 17.94 11.35
N GLN A 175 4.22 16.79 11.65
CA GLN A 175 5.67 16.67 11.75
C GLN A 175 6.38 17.10 10.44
N ALA A 176 5.84 16.69 9.29
CA ALA A 176 6.37 17.09 7.99
C ALA A 176 6.30 18.60 7.77
N ILE A 177 5.14 19.22 8.07
CA ILE A 177 4.93 20.67 7.97
C ILE A 177 5.94 21.40 8.84
N GLN A 178 6.01 21.07 10.13
CA GLN A 178 6.90 21.74 11.07
C GLN A 178 8.37 21.65 10.68
N LEU A 179 8.82 20.48 10.21
CA LEU A 179 10.18 20.30 9.75
C LEU A 179 10.46 21.11 8.50
N ALA A 180 9.58 21.06 7.51
CA ALA A 180 9.79 21.76 6.23
C ALA A 180 9.71 23.27 6.38
N GLU A 181 8.83 23.80 7.25
CA GLU A 181 8.76 25.22 7.58
C GLU A 181 10.03 25.68 8.30
N LYS A 182 10.48 24.92 9.31
CA LYS A 182 11.70 25.20 10.08
C LYS A 182 12.94 25.27 9.18
N GLU A 183 13.08 24.33 8.28
CA GLU A 183 14.24 24.23 7.37
C GLU A 183 14.06 25.01 6.05
N ASN A 184 12.97 25.75 5.92
CA ASN A 184 12.62 26.58 4.74
C ASN A 184 12.66 25.78 3.41
N LEU A 185 12.12 24.57 3.42
CA LEU A 185 12.11 23.66 2.27
C LEU A 185 10.90 23.93 1.36
N VAL A 186 10.85 25.08 0.71
CA VAL A 186 9.68 25.60 -0.04
C VAL A 186 9.09 24.58 -1.03
N ARG A 187 9.93 23.89 -1.82
CA ARG A 187 9.46 22.88 -2.78
C ARG A 187 8.82 21.67 -2.10
N ALA A 188 9.38 21.24 -0.95
CA ALA A 188 8.81 20.15 -0.19
C ALA A 188 7.48 20.55 0.48
N LEU A 189 7.36 21.82 0.93
CA LEU A 189 6.14 22.34 1.53
C LEU A 189 4.93 22.23 0.62
N SER A 190 5.06 22.49 -0.68
CA SER A 190 3.95 22.33 -1.64
C SER A 190 3.38 20.91 -1.57
N HIS A 191 4.22 19.90 -1.74
CA HIS A 191 3.78 18.51 -1.68
C HIS A 191 3.20 18.13 -0.29
N ILE A 192 3.82 18.59 0.79
CA ILE A 192 3.38 18.34 2.17
C ILE A 192 2.01 19.00 2.43
N TYR A 193 1.82 20.26 2.03
CA TYR A 193 0.54 20.96 2.17
C TYR A 193 -0.55 20.27 1.33
N SER A 194 -0.24 19.84 0.11
CA SER A 194 -1.17 19.08 -0.72
C SER A 194 -1.63 17.80 -0.02
N GLN A 195 -0.71 17.02 0.55
CA GLN A 195 -1.03 15.79 1.28
C GLN A 195 -1.80 16.07 2.58
N HIS A 196 -1.41 17.11 3.32
CA HIS A 196 -2.16 17.52 4.52
C HIS A 196 -3.59 17.95 4.20
N ALA A 197 -3.79 18.67 3.10
CA ALA A 197 -5.12 19.03 2.64
C ALA A 197 -5.97 17.80 2.27
N HIS A 198 -5.37 16.76 1.65
CA HIS A 198 -6.08 15.49 1.42
C HIS A 198 -6.48 14.81 2.74
N LEU A 199 -5.61 14.84 3.73
CA LEU A 199 -5.93 14.31 5.06
C LEU A 199 -7.07 15.10 5.72
N CYS A 200 -7.04 16.44 5.66
CA CYS A 200 -8.12 17.28 6.16
C CYS A 200 -9.46 16.98 5.46
N MET A 201 -9.44 16.73 4.14
CA MET A 201 -10.62 16.25 3.40
C MET A 201 -11.15 14.92 3.96
N ALA A 202 -10.27 13.95 4.20
CA ALA A 202 -10.64 12.65 4.78
C ALA A 202 -11.20 12.79 6.21
N MET A 203 -10.71 13.76 6.98
CA MET A 203 -11.20 14.12 8.31
C MET A 203 -12.45 15.02 8.28
N LYS A 204 -12.90 15.44 7.09
CA LYS A 204 -14.02 16.38 6.85
C LYS A 204 -13.79 17.79 7.40
N ASP A 205 -12.53 18.16 7.64
CA ASP A 205 -12.17 19.54 7.94
C ASP A 205 -11.87 20.31 6.64
N TYR A 206 -12.94 20.59 5.91
CA TYR A 206 -12.86 21.22 4.59
C TYR A 206 -12.28 22.64 4.63
N LYS A 207 -12.44 23.34 5.76
CA LYS A 207 -11.87 24.69 5.94
C LYS A 207 -10.35 24.65 6.04
N GLN A 208 -9.82 23.74 6.84
CA GLN A 208 -8.37 23.52 6.88
C GLN A 208 -7.85 23.00 5.55
N ALA A 209 -8.56 22.08 4.92
CA ALA A 209 -8.20 21.58 3.60
C ALA A 209 -8.04 22.74 2.59
N LEU A 210 -9.01 23.65 2.53
CA LEU A 210 -8.95 24.81 1.63
C LEU A 210 -7.76 25.72 1.96
N MET A 211 -7.52 26.01 3.22
CA MET A 211 -6.38 26.83 3.65
C MET A 211 -5.04 26.25 3.17
N TYR A 212 -4.86 24.93 3.30
CA TYR A 212 -3.62 24.29 2.85
C TYR A 212 -3.54 24.15 1.33
N ARG A 213 -4.69 24.02 0.61
CA ARG A 213 -4.72 24.13 -0.86
C ARG A 213 -4.27 25.51 -1.34
N ASP A 214 -4.67 26.58 -0.62
CA ASP A 214 -4.28 27.94 -0.96
C ASP A 214 -2.78 28.16 -0.72
N LYS A 215 -2.23 27.66 0.39
CA LYS A 215 -0.78 27.70 0.65
C LYS A 215 0.02 26.93 -0.40
N ASP A 216 -0.44 25.76 -0.78
CA ASP A 216 0.17 24.93 -1.82
C ASP A 216 0.19 25.66 -3.18
N LEU A 217 -0.97 26.15 -3.63
CA LEU A 217 -1.07 26.90 -4.88
C LEU A 217 -0.24 28.18 -4.89
N ALA A 218 -0.13 28.88 -3.77
CA ALA A 218 0.73 30.07 -3.67
C ALA A 218 2.20 29.73 -3.95
N ILE A 219 2.71 28.62 -3.40
CA ILE A 219 4.07 28.14 -3.68
C ILE A 219 4.22 27.75 -5.15
N LEU A 220 3.24 27.04 -5.71
CA LEU A 220 3.30 26.58 -7.10
C LEU A 220 3.25 27.76 -8.08
N PHE A 221 2.47 28.79 -7.80
CA PHE A 221 2.43 30.00 -8.63
C PHE A 221 3.76 30.75 -8.64
N GLU A 222 4.42 30.79 -7.48
CA GLU A 222 5.76 31.39 -7.38
C GLU A 222 6.81 30.58 -8.15
N LEU A 223 6.74 29.25 -8.10
CA LEU A 223 7.74 28.36 -8.71
C LEU A 223 7.55 28.18 -10.22
N PHE A 224 6.31 28.11 -10.71
CA PHE A 224 6.00 27.65 -12.07
C PHE A 224 5.08 28.60 -12.86
N GLY A 225 4.42 29.57 -12.19
CA GLY A 225 3.37 30.40 -12.80
C GLY A 225 2.01 29.68 -12.84
N GLU A 226 0.93 30.47 -12.99
CA GLU A 226 -0.44 29.95 -12.89
C GLU A 226 -0.89 29.04 -14.04
N GLU A 227 -0.27 29.13 -15.21
CA GLU A 227 -0.65 28.38 -16.42
C GLU A 227 0.16 27.11 -16.65
N ASN A 228 0.97 26.72 -15.67
CA ASN A 228 1.80 25.53 -15.79
C ASN A 228 0.96 24.26 -15.57
N GLU A 229 1.17 23.24 -16.40
CA GLU A 229 0.45 21.97 -16.35
C GLU A 229 0.55 21.24 -15.00
N TYR A 230 1.68 21.39 -14.28
CA TYR A 230 1.87 20.83 -12.93
C TYR A 230 0.86 21.33 -11.91
N ILE A 231 0.16 22.44 -12.19
CA ILE A 231 -0.80 23.07 -11.28
C ILE A 231 -2.22 22.52 -11.50
N TYR A 232 -2.50 21.93 -12.64
CA TYR A 232 -3.87 21.53 -13.00
C TYR A 232 -4.48 20.50 -12.04
N ASP A 233 -3.71 19.55 -11.54
CA ASP A 233 -4.17 18.62 -10.49
C ASP A 233 -4.53 19.35 -9.19
N HIS A 234 -3.80 20.39 -8.84
CA HIS A 234 -4.07 21.18 -7.64
C HIS A 234 -5.34 22.02 -7.78
N TYR A 235 -5.68 22.47 -9.00
CA TYR A 235 -6.98 23.08 -9.27
C TYR A 235 -8.14 22.10 -9.10
N ILE A 236 -8.01 20.85 -9.58
CA ILE A 236 -9.01 19.80 -9.36
C ILE A 236 -9.22 19.56 -7.86
N ASN A 237 -8.14 19.40 -7.12
CA ASN A 237 -8.17 19.17 -5.68
C ASN A 237 -8.82 20.34 -4.93
N LYS A 238 -8.55 21.59 -5.34
CA LYS A 238 -9.18 22.78 -4.76
C LYS A 238 -10.67 22.85 -5.11
N ALA A 239 -11.03 22.52 -6.35
CA ALA A 239 -12.43 22.47 -6.79
C ALA A 239 -13.23 21.47 -5.95
N ASN A 240 -12.69 20.27 -5.70
CA ASN A 240 -13.32 19.27 -4.82
C ASN A 240 -13.53 19.80 -3.40
N THR A 241 -12.51 20.46 -2.83
CA THR A 241 -12.63 21.06 -1.49
C THR A 241 -13.70 22.15 -1.43
N LEU A 242 -13.79 22.98 -2.47
CA LEU A 242 -14.81 24.03 -2.59
C LEU A 242 -16.23 23.45 -2.77
N THR A 243 -16.34 22.31 -3.44
CA THR A 243 -17.62 21.58 -3.60
C THR A 243 -18.14 21.13 -2.25
N GLU A 244 -17.29 20.55 -1.40
CA GLU A 244 -17.63 20.15 -0.04
C GLU A 244 -17.98 21.34 0.87
N LEU A 245 -17.44 22.51 0.59
CA LEU A 245 -17.79 23.77 1.26
C LEU A 245 -19.02 24.47 0.66
N HIS A 246 -19.69 23.85 -0.33
CA HIS A 246 -20.82 24.40 -1.07
C HIS A 246 -20.53 25.73 -1.81
N GLN A 247 -19.25 25.97 -2.14
CA GLN A 247 -18.81 27.15 -2.90
C GLN A 247 -18.72 26.82 -4.40
N TYR A 248 -19.86 26.52 -5.00
CA TYR A 248 -19.94 25.91 -6.34
C TYR A 248 -19.41 26.81 -7.45
N ASP A 249 -19.63 28.10 -7.41
CA ASP A 249 -19.09 29.04 -8.43
C ASP A 249 -17.56 29.01 -8.45
N SER A 250 -16.96 29.01 -7.27
CA SER A 250 -15.51 28.89 -7.13
C SER A 250 -15.02 27.51 -7.55
N ALA A 251 -15.77 26.45 -7.24
CA ALA A 251 -15.45 25.10 -7.68
C ALA A 251 -15.45 25.00 -9.22
N PHE A 252 -16.47 25.54 -9.89
CA PHE A 252 -16.53 25.64 -11.35
C PHE A 252 -15.37 26.44 -11.94
N TYR A 253 -15.02 27.55 -11.31
CA TYR A 253 -13.87 28.36 -11.75
C TYR A 253 -12.57 27.53 -11.77
N TYR A 254 -12.25 26.83 -10.67
CA TYR A 254 -11.01 26.05 -10.58
C TYR A 254 -11.03 24.79 -11.44
N ILE A 255 -12.15 24.06 -11.52
CA ILE A 255 -12.22 22.87 -12.38
C ILE A 255 -12.08 23.20 -13.86
N ASN A 256 -12.50 24.41 -14.27
CA ASN A 256 -12.34 24.88 -15.65
C ASN A 256 -10.95 25.44 -15.94
N LYS A 257 -10.22 25.93 -14.92
CA LYS A 257 -8.80 26.29 -15.05
C LYS A 257 -7.91 25.05 -15.29
N ALA A 258 -8.30 23.89 -14.79
CA ALA A 258 -7.65 22.63 -15.09
C ALA A 258 -7.94 22.27 -16.55
N VAL A 259 -6.94 22.39 -17.43
CA VAL A 259 -7.08 22.16 -18.88
C VAL A 259 -7.44 20.69 -19.17
N GLU A 260 -8.13 20.41 -20.27
CA GLU A 260 -8.38 19.03 -20.70
C GLU A 260 -7.10 18.41 -21.24
N ASP A 261 -6.63 17.36 -20.57
CA ASP A 261 -5.57 16.49 -21.07
C ASP A 261 -6.15 15.09 -21.25
N THR A 262 -6.21 14.65 -22.51
CA THR A 262 -6.73 13.33 -22.88
C THR A 262 -5.63 12.27 -22.93
N THR A 263 -4.37 12.65 -22.81
CA THR A 263 -3.23 11.74 -22.84
C THR A 263 -2.97 11.11 -21.47
N ASP A 264 -3.17 11.86 -20.38
CA ASP A 264 -3.09 11.33 -19.01
C ASP A 264 -4.45 10.82 -18.55
N ILE A 265 -4.60 9.49 -18.57
CA ILE A 265 -5.81 8.80 -18.12
C ILE A 265 -6.07 9.05 -16.62
N GLN A 266 -5.03 9.10 -15.78
CA GLN A 266 -5.22 9.31 -14.33
C GLN A 266 -5.76 10.71 -14.05
N TYR A 267 -5.18 11.72 -14.69
CA TYR A 267 -5.64 13.09 -14.61
C TYR A 267 -7.09 13.23 -15.09
N THR A 268 -7.39 12.69 -16.28
CA THR A 268 -8.73 12.74 -16.88
C THR A 268 -9.77 12.03 -16.01
N THR A 269 -9.41 10.91 -15.39
CA THR A 269 -10.28 10.19 -14.46
C THR A 269 -10.63 11.03 -13.23
N ARG A 270 -9.63 11.67 -12.60
CA ARG A 270 -9.85 12.56 -11.43
C ARG A 270 -10.70 13.77 -11.79
N LYS A 271 -10.42 14.41 -12.92
CA LYS A 271 -11.17 15.57 -13.38
C LYS A 271 -12.63 15.22 -13.70
N SER A 272 -12.86 14.05 -14.30
CA SER A 272 -14.22 13.58 -14.60
C SER A 272 -15.01 13.36 -13.32
N LEU A 273 -14.41 12.76 -12.28
CA LEU A 273 -15.06 12.58 -10.99
C LEU A 273 -15.41 13.95 -10.35
N ALA A 274 -14.45 14.87 -10.29
CA ALA A 274 -14.65 16.19 -9.74
C ALA A 274 -15.79 16.96 -10.44
N LYS A 275 -15.83 16.91 -11.78
CA LYS A 275 -16.94 17.51 -12.54
C LYS A 275 -18.27 16.84 -12.21
N ALA A 276 -18.32 15.51 -12.13
CA ALA A 276 -19.53 14.78 -11.76
C ALA A 276 -20.07 15.23 -10.39
N GLU A 277 -19.19 15.35 -9.40
CA GLU A 277 -19.53 15.77 -8.04
C GLU A 277 -20.06 17.22 -8.00
N ILE A 278 -19.41 18.16 -8.70
CA ILE A 278 -19.86 19.55 -8.78
C ILE A 278 -21.24 19.63 -9.45
N TYR A 279 -21.43 18.95 -10.58
CA TYR A 279 -22.70 18.95 -11.30
C TYR A 279 -23.82 18.29 -10.48
N ALA A 280 -23.53 17.21 -9.77
CA ALA A 280 -24.48 16.56 -8.86
C ALA A 280 -24.89 17.50 -7.71
N ALA A 281 -23.90 18.16 -7.09
CA ALA A 281 -24.14 19.10 -6.00
C ALA A 281 -24.95 20.34 -6.42
N THR A 282 -24.89 20.72 -7.69
CA THR A 282 -25.62 21.84 -8.28
C THR A 282 -26.93 21.42 -8.95
N GLY A 283 -27.33 20.14 -8.86
CA GLY A 283 -28.60 19.64 -9.41
C GLY A 283 -28.59 19.41 -10.93
N GLN A 284 -27.46 19.52 -11.60
CA GLN A 284 -27.31 19.32 -13.04
C GLN A 284 -27.08 17.81 -13.35
N MET A 285 -28.12 17.02 -13.14
CA MET A 285 -28.01 15.54 -13.12
C MET A 285 -27.56 14.92 -14.43
N ASP A 286 -27.94 15.46 -15.60
CA ASP A 286 -27.50 14.96 -16.90
C ASP A 286 -25.98 15.07 -17.07
N SER A 287 -25.43 16.23 -16.71
CA SER A 287 -23.98 16.47 -16.74
C SER A 287 -23.25 15.61 -15.70
N ALA A 288 -23.81 15.51 -14.50
CA ALA A 288 -23.26 14.64 -13.45
C ALA A 288 -23.18 13.18 -13.91
N TYR A 289 -24.26 12.68 -14.52
CA TYR A 289 -24.32 11.32 -15.07
C TYR A 289 -23.30 11.09 -16.20
N TYR A 290 -23.20 12.03 -17.13
CA TYR A 290 -22.20 11.96 -18.21
C TYR A 290 -20.78 11.84 -17.68
N TYR A 291 -20.39 12.72 -16.74
CA TYR A 291 -19.03 12.69 -16.20
C TYR A 291 -18.79 11.50 -15.26
N MET A 292 -19.81 11.00 -14.55
CA MET A 292 -19.70 9.79 -13.74
C MET A 292 -19.47 8.55 -14.60
N ASN A 293 -20.15 8.41 -15.71
CA ASN A 293 -19.91 7.31 -16.66
C ASN A 293 -18.51 7.42 -17.25
N ARG A 294 -18.08 8.61 -17.68
CA ARG A 294 -16.74 8.83 -18.18
C ARG A 294 -15.68 8.46 -17.13
N HIS A 295 -15.90 8.83 -15.87
CA HIS A 295 -15.03 8.42 -14.77
C HIS A 295 -14.99 6.89 -14.62
N ALA A 296 -16.14 6.21 -14.67
CA ALA A 296 -16.22 4.76 -14.52
C ALA A 296 -15.45 4.02 -15.63
N ASP A 297 -15.65 4.42 -16.89
CA ASP A 297 -14.95 3.83 -18.04
C ASP A 297 -13.43 4.01 -17.94
N LEU A 298 -12.97 5.22 -17.60
CA LEU A 298 -11.55 5.51 -17.46
C LEU A 298 -10.92 4.78 -16.27
N ARG A 299 -11.66 4.66 -15.16
CA ARG A 299 -11.20 3.92 -13.97
C ARG A 299 -11.04 2.43 -14.27
N ASP A 300 -11.99 1.83 -15.00
CA ASP A 300 -11.92 0.42 -15.37
C ASP A 300 -10.69 0.15 -16.25
N ARG A 301 -10.40 1.03 -17.21
CA ARG A 301 -9.16 0.97 -18.01
C ARG A 301 -7.90 1.10 -17.13
N LEU A 302 -7.87 2.03 -16.19
CA LEU A 302 -6.74 2.17 -15.25
C LEU A 302 -6.53 0.92 -14.37
N ILE A 303 -7.60 0.21 -14.01
CA ILE A 303 -7.50 -1.02 -13.23
C ILE A 303 -6.90 -2.15 -14.08
N GLU A 304 -7.30 -2.27 -15.35
CA GLU A 304 -6.75 -3.23 -16.29
C GLU A 304 -5.25 -3.00 -16.58
N GLU A 305 -4.83 -1.74 -16.70
CA GLU A 305 -3.43 -1.36 -16.94
C GLU A 305 -2.52 -1.57 -15.70
N ARG A 306 -3.09 -1.71 -14.50
CA ARG A 306 -2.31 -1.87 -13.25
C ARG A 306 -2.13 -3.34 -12.91
N ASP A 307 -0.97 -3.90 -13.23
CA ASP A 307 -0.58 -5.24 -12.74
C ASP A 307 -0.18 -5.19 -11.26
N LYS A 308 -1.19 -5.22 -10.39
CA LYS A 308 -0.99 -5.29 -8.94
C LYS A 308 -0.57 -6.69 -8.48
N GLU A 309 -1.05 -7.71 -9.16
CA GLU A 309 -0.90 -9.10 -8.74
C GLU A 309 0.53 -9.58 -8.96
N GLY A 310 1.14 -9.25 -10.10
CA GLY A 310 2.53 -9.54 -10.39
C GLY A 310 3.47 -8.89 -9.38
N LEU A 311 3.27 -7.60 -9.09
CA LEU A 311 4.08 -6.86 -8.12
C LEU A 311 3.97 -7.44 -6.69
N LEU A 312 2.76 -7.76 -6.24
CA LEU A 312 2.53 -8.37 -4.93
C LEU A 312 3.12 -9.79 -4.86
N THR A 313 3.02 -10.56 -5.93
CA THR A 313 3.57 -11.91 -6.03
C THR A 313 5.09 -11.88 -5.98
N LEU A 314 5.73 -10.98 -6.73
CA LEU A 314 7.18 -10.79 -6.71
C LEU A 314 7.65 -10.40 -5.30
N HIS A 315 6.97 -9.46 -4.66
CA HIS A 315 7.32 -9.01 -3.31
C HIS A 315 7.15 -10.12 -2.26
N ARG A 316 6.08 -10.91 -2.33
CA ARG A 316 5.88 -12.07 -1.46
C ARG A 316 6.94 -13.13 -1.66
N ASN A 317 7.27 -13.45 -2.90
CA ASN A 317 8.29 -14.45 -3.21
C ASN A 317 9.65 -14.04 -2.65
N TYR A 318 10.02 -12.77 -2.81
CA TYR A 318 11.25 -12.24 -2.22
C TYR A 318 11.23 -12.36 -0.69
N HIS A 319 10.15 -11.95 -0.05
CA HIS A 319 10.03 -12.03 1.42
C HIS A 319 10.07 -13.48 1.91
N ASN A 320 9.42 -14.41 1.21
CA ASN A 320 9.48 -15.84 1.52
C ASN A 320 10.89 -16.41 1.34
N ASP A 321 11.63 -15.96 0.33
CA ASP A 321 13.01 -16.40 0.13
C ASP A 321 13.96 -15.82 1.19
N GLU A 322 13.75 -14.59 1.62
CA GLU A 322 14.46 -14.01 2.77
C GLU A 322 14.17 -14.77 4.07
N LEU A 323 12.92 -15.13 4.32
CA LEU A 323 12.55 -15.97 5.47
C LEU A 323 13.20 -17.36 5.38
N LYS A 324 13.24 -17.97 4.20
CA LYS A 324 13.94 -19.24 3.98
C LYS A 324 15.44 -19.11 4.24
N LYS A 325 16.07 -18.05 3.73
CA LYS A 325 17.50 -17.76 3.97
C LYS A 325 17.77 -17.54 5.46
N ALA A 326 16.94 -16.75 6.13
CA ALA A 326 17.06 -16.52 7.57
C ALA A 326 16.91 -17.83 8.38
N ASN A 327 15.92 -18.66 8.04
CA ASN A 327 15.73 -19.97 8.64
C ASN A 327 16.93 -20.90 8.40
N THR A 328 17.48 -20.90 7.19
CA THR A 328 18.67 -21.70 6.87
C THR A 328 19.87 -21.24 7.67
N ARG A 329 20.09 -19.92 7.82
CA ARG A 329 21.16 -19.36 8.68
C ARG A 329 20.96 -19.74 10.15
N LEU A 330 19.75 -19.60 10.67
CA LEU A 330 19.43 -20.00 12.05
C LEU A 330 19.64 -21.50 12.26
N TRP A 331 19.25 -22.31 11.28
CA TRP A 331 19.50 -23.77 11.31
C TRP A 331 21.00 -24.08 11.28
N GLN A 332 21.79 -23.42 10.42
CA GLN A 332 23.25 -23.57 10.38
C GLN A 332 23.89 -23.18 11.70
N GLN A 333 23.52 -22.03 12.28
CA GLN A 333 24.00 -21.60 13.59
C GLN A 333 23.62 -22.59 14.70
N ALA A 334 22.42 -23.16 14.64
CA ALA A 334 21.99 -24.17 15.60
C ALA A 334 22.79 -25.48 15.45
N VAL A 335 23.14 -25.85 14.22
CA VAL A 335 24.00 -27.02 13.91
C VAL A 335 25.44 -26.76 14.35
N GLU A 336 26.00 -25.58 14.08
CA GLU A 336 27.35 -25.20 14.52
C GLU A 336 27.47 -25.16 16.04
N ARG A 337 26.48 -24.58 16.75
CA ARG A 337 26.42 -24.63 18.21
C ARG A 337 26.36 -26.05 18.75
N LYS A 338 25.60 -26.94 18.09
CA LYS A 338 25.58 -28.36 18.43
C LYS A 338 26.95 -29.00 18.19
N LEU A 339 27.59 -28.71 17.06
CA LEU A 339 28.94 -29.24 16.74
C LEU A 339 29.99 -28.77 17.75
N GLN A 340 29.96 -27.49 18.11
CA GLN A 340 30.84 -26.95 19.16
C GLN A 340 30.58 -27.59 20.53
N LEU A 341 29.29 -27.84 20.89
CA LEU A 341 28.95 -28.60 22.09
C LEU A 341 29.45 -30.06 22.04
N TYR A 342 29.37 -30.72 20.88
CA TYR A 342 29.93 -32.06 20.68
C TYR A 342 31.45 -32.05 20.79
N VAL A 343 32.14 -31.07 20.18
CA VAL A 343 33.60 -30.94 20.27
C VAL A 343 34.01 -30.66 21.72
N VAL A 344 33.34 -29.75 22.43
CA VAL A 344 33.63 -29.48 23.84
C VAL A 344 33.38 -30.73 24.70
N THR A 345 32.28 -31.45 24.43
CA THR A 345 32.00 -32.71 25.18
C THR A 345 33.03 -33.81 24.88
N ILE A 346 33.47 -33.93 23.63
CA ILE A 346 34.53 -34.91 23.26
C ILE A 346 35.85 -34.53 23.93
N VAL A 347 36.22 -33.24 23.91
CA VAL A 347 37.43 -32.74 24.58
C VAL A 347 37.35 -32.95 26.10
N CYS A 348 36.18 -32.67 26.71
CA CYS A 348 35.96 -32.93 28.14
C CYS A 348 36.00 -34.45 28.46
N CYS A 349 35.42 -35.29 27.60
CA CYS A 349 35.50 -36.72 27.78
C CYS A 349 36.95 -37.26 27.64
N LEU A 350 37.73 -36.72 26.68
CA LEU A 350 39.16 -37.08 26.52
C LEU A 350 40.01 -36.61 27.71
N ALA A 351 39.75 -35.41 28.23
CA ALA A 351 40.41 -34.88 29.44
C ALA A 351 40.09 -35.73 30.69
N ILE A 352 38.82 -36.18 30.80
CA ILE A 352 38.40 -37.07 31.90
C ILE A 352 39.01 -38.47 31.74
N LEU A 353 39.15 -39.00 30.50
CA LEU A 353 39.83 -40.27 30.24
C LEU A 353 41.32 -40.22 30.56
N LEU A 354 41.99 -39.11 30.27
CA LEU A 354 43.38 -38.87 30.63
C LEU A 354 43.62 -38.62 32.12
N GLY A 355 42.64 -38.04 32.82
CA GLY A 355 42.67 -37.87 34.29
C GLY A 355 42.12 -39.08 35.07
N GLY A 356 41.43 -39.99 34.36
CA GLY A 356 40.55 -40.99 34.98
C GLY A 356 41.20 -42.22 35.58
N CYS A 357 42.54 -42.43 35.40
CA CYS A 357 43.26 -43.49 36.13
C CYS A 357 43.33 -43.26 37.64
N ILE A 358 43.08 -42.06 38.12
CA ILE A 358 43.22 -41.70 39.56
C ILE A 358 41.86 -41.60 40.27
N TYR A 359 40.74 -41.48 39.52
CA TYR A 359 39.43 -41.18 40.15
C TYR A 359 38.32 -42.17 39.81
N PHE A 360 38.65 -43.45 39.59
CA PHE A 360 37.67 -44.49 39.22
C PHE A 360 36.46 -44.63 40.16
N PHE A 361 36.59 -44.26 41.42
CA PHE A 361 35.49 -44.39 42.41
C PHE A 361 34.55 -43.17 42.43
N LEU A 362 35.01 -41.96 42.09
CA LEU A 362 34.20 -40.75 41.97
C LEU A 362 33.48 -40.66 40.61
N TYR A 363 33.96 -41.39 39.64
CA TYR A 363 33.47 -41.41 38.27
C TYR A 363 32.05 -41.97 38.13
N LYS A 364 31.69 -43.02 38.86
CA LYS A 364 30.32 -43.62 38.79
C LYS A 364 29.24 -42.65 39.29
N ARG A 365 29.54 -41.84 40.25
CA ARG A 365 28.60 -40.87 40.81
C ARG A 365 28.43 -39.64 39.89
N LYS A 366 29.55 -39.18 39.31
CA LYS A 366 29.54 -38.03 38.38
C LYS A 366 28.98 -38.39 37.01
N GLN A 367 29.16 -39.61 36.56
CA GLN A 367 28.65 -40.07 35.27
C GLN A 367 27.10 -40.11 35.23
N GLN A 368 26.44 -40.47 36.33
CA GLN A 368 24.99 -40.46 36.44
C GLN A 368 24.43 -39.02 36.42
N GLU A 369 25.15 -38.09 36.95
CA GLU A 369 24.74 -36.68 37.00
C GLU A 369 24.88 -35.99 35.63
N VAL A 370 25.98 -36.28 34.89
CA VAL A 370 26.22 -35.78 33.51
C VAL A 370 25.20 -36.37 32.52
N LEU A 371 24.79 -37.63 32.70
CA LEU A 371 23.76 -38.23 31.86
C LEU A 371 22.37 -37.63 32.10
N ARG A 372 22.03 -37.25 33.35
CA ARG A 372 20.80 -36.58 33.69
C ARG A 372 20.73 -35.15 33.06
N GLN A 373 21.85 -34.42 33.13
CA GLN A 373 21.94 -33.08 32.50
C GLN A 373 21.83 -33.16 30.98
N LYS A 374 22.45 -34.17 30.33
CA LYS A 374 22.29 -34.37 28.88
C LYS A 374 20.84 -34.68 28.50
N GLY A 375 20.15 -35.48 29.27
CA GLY A 375 18.72 -35.79 29.07
C GLY A 375 17.84 -34.55 29.22
N GLN A 376 18.14 -33.68 30.21
CA GLN A 376 17.42 -32.43 30.39
C GLN A 376 17.68 -31.38 29.31
N ILE A 377 18.97 -31.29 28.85
CA ILE A 377 19.33 -30.38 27.74
C ILE A 377 18.73 -30.84 26.41
N ALA A 378 18.76 -32.15 26.13
CA ALA A 378 18.14 -32.70 24.93
C ALA A 378 16.61 -32.46 24.92
N HIS A 379 15.97 -32.64 26.06
CA HIS A 379 14.54 -32.37 26.21
C HIS A 379 14.18 -30.87 26.05
N GLN A 380 15.02 -29.97 26.60
CA GLN A 380 14.83 -28.51 26.41
C GLN A 380 15.08 -28.09 24.96
N GLN A 381 16.05 -28.69 24.27
CA GLN A 381 16.31 -28.39 22.86
C GLN A 381 15.21 -28.90 21.94
N GLU A 382 14.63 -30.05 22.25
CA GLU A 382 13.47 -30.59 21.54
C GLU A 382 12.21 -29.70 21.75
N LEU A 383 12.03 -29.19 22.98
CA LEU A 383 10.95 -28.26 23.30
C LEU A 383 11.08 -26.90 22.58
N LEU A 384 12.31 -26.41 22.43
CA LEU A 384 12.60 -25.16 21.70
C LEU A 384 12.32 -25.32 20.19
N LYS A 385 12.68 -26.46 19.59
CA LYS A 385 12.34 -26.76 18.20
C LYS A 385 10.82 -26.84 17.95
N TYR A 386 10.09 -27.46 18.87
CA TYR A 386 8.63 -27.53 18.76
C TYR A 386 7.99 -26.12 18.79
N ARG A 387 8.44 -25.24 19.69
CA ARG A 387 7.94 -23.86 19.79
C ARG A 387 8.28 -23.01 18.54
N GLU A 388 9.44 -23.27 17.93
CA GLU A 388 9.87 -22.52 16.73
C GLU A 388 9.03 -22.93 15.50
N ILE A 389 8.73 -24.23 15.37
CA ILE A 389 7.83 -24.75 14.33
C ILE A 389 6.40 -24.23 14.53
N GLU A 390 5.90 -24.22 15.78
CA GLU A 390 4.56 -23.72 16.11
C GLU A 390 4.41 -22.22 15.79
N LYS A 391 5.47 -21.44 16.05
CA LYS A 391 5.52 -20.00 15.73
C LYS A 391 5.50 -19.74 14.22
N LEU A 392 6.28 -20.51 13.45
CA LEU A 392 6.31 -20.44 11.99
C LEU A 392 4.95 -20.83 11.37
N GLN A 393 4.30 -21.83 11.96
CA GLN A 393 2.97 -22.27 11.53
C GLN A 393 1.92 -21.18 11.78
N ALA A 394 1.95 -20.57 12.97
CA ALA A 394 1.05 -19.49 13.34
C ALA A 394 1.24 -18.21 12.47
N GLU A 395 2.49 -17.89 12.11
CA GLU A 395 2.79 -16.76 11.21
C GLU A 395 2.26 -17.01 9.78
N LYS A 396 2.36 -18.25 9.30
CA LYS A 396 1.81 -18.66 8.00
C LYS A 396 0.27 -18.60 8.01
N ASP A 397 -0.35 -19.12 9.05
CA ASP A 397 -1.81 -19.12 9.18
C ASP A 397 -2.36 -17.68 9.29
N LEU A 398 -1.63 -16.78 9.96
CA LEU A 398 -1.98 -15.35 10.05
C LEU A 398 -1.85 -14.64 8.69
N SER A 399 -0.83 -14.99 7.89
CA SER A 399 -0.65 -14.45 6.54
C SER A 399 -1.78 -14.87 5.61
N GLU A 400 -2.14 -16.16 5.64
CA GLU A 400 -3.24 -16.71 4.85
C GLU A 400 -4.62 -16.15 5.28
N ALA A 401 -4.79 -15.88 6.59
CA ALA A 401 -6.02 -15.27 7.10
C ALA A 401 -6.19 -13.81 6.62
N LYS A 402 -5.10 -13.03 6.63
CA LYS A 402 -5.09 -11.64 6.12
C LYS A 402 -5.38 -11.58 4.61
N GLU A 403 -4.86 -12.53 3.86
CA GLU A 403 -5.10 -12.61 2.41
C GLU A 403 -6.58 -12.95 2.09
N ARG A 404 -7.18 -13.87 2.86
CA ARG A 404 -8.62 -14.19 2.74
C ARG A 404 -9.49 -12.98 3.10
N GLU A 405 -9.12 -12.24 4.14
CA GLU A 405 -9.86 -11.03 4.55
C GLU A 405 -9.80 -9.93 3.46
N ALA A 406 -8.63 -9.74 2.82
CA ALA A 406 -8.47 -8.81 1.72
C ALA A 406 -9.33 -9.20 0.50
N GLN A 407 -9.35 -10.48 0.12
CA GLN A 407 -10.19 -11.00 -0.96
C GLN A 407 -11.69 -10.86 -0.69
N ILE A 408 -12.11 -11.01 0.58
CA ILE A 408 -13.51 -10.81 0.96
C ILE A 408 -13.91 -9.33 0.80
N ARG A 409 -13.07 -8.39 1.26
CA ARG A 409 -13.33 -6.94 1.12
C ARG A 409 -13.43 -6.50 -0.34
N GLU A 410 -12.58 -7.06 -1.21
CA GLU A 410 -12.63 -6.79 -2.64
C GLU A 410 -13.95 -7.28 -3.27
N LYS A 411 -14.36 -8.50 -2.93
CA LYS A 411 -15.63 -9.07 -3.39
C LYS A 411 -16.85 -8.34 -2.83
N GLU A 412 -16.79 -7.85 -1.59
CA GLU A 412 -17.82 -6.99 -0.98
C GLU A 412 -17.97 -5.67 -1.75
N ALA A 413 -16.85 -5.06 -2.15
CA ALA A 413 -16.87 -3.83 -2.94
C ALA A 413 -17.47 -4.04 -4.33
N LEU A 414 -17.11 -5.13 -4.99
CA LEU A 414 -17.65 -5.53 -6.31
C LEU A 414 -19.16 -5.78 -6.24
N LEU A 415 -19.63 -6.44 -5.18
CA LEU A 415 -21.06 -6.71 -4.98
C LEU A 415 -21.86 -5.41 -4.80
N LYS A 416 -21.31 -4.43 -4.07
CA LYS A 416 -21.92 -3.10 -3.95
C LYS A 416 -22.02 -2.40 -5.30
N VAL A 417 -20.96 -2.44 -6.09
CA VAL A 417 -20.92 -1.82 -7.42
C VAL A 417 -21.95 -2.47 -8.35
N GLU A 418 -22.05 -3.79 -8.36
CA GLU A 418 -23.03 -4.53 -9.17
C GLU A 418 -24.46 -4.27 -8.71
N PHE A 419 -24.68 -4.16 -7.40
CA PHE A 419 -25.96 -3.77 -6.83
C PHE A 419 -26.38 -2.36 -7.25
N PHE A 420 -25.49 -1.36 -7.12
CA PHE A 420 -25.76 0.00 -7.57
C PHE A 420 -25.90 0.12 -9.08
N LYS A 421 -25.18 -0.67 -9.87
CA LYS A 421 -25.34 -0.73 -11.32
C LYS A 421 -26.76 -1.17 -11.71
N ARG A 422 -27.25 -2.24 -11.10
CA ARG A 422 -28.63 -2.72 -11.31
C ARG A 422 -29.70 -1.74 -10.81
N LEU A 423 -29.43 -1.05 -9.70
CA LEU A 423 -30.30 -0.01 -9.20
C LEU A 423 -30.38 1.18 -10.18
N ASN A 424 -29.26 1.58 -10.76
CA ASN A 424 -29.19 2.65 -11.76
C ASN A 424 -29.86 2.24 -13.09
N GLU A 425 -29.63 1.03 -13.57
CA GLU A 425 -30.29 0.50 -14.78
C GLU A 425 -31.81 0.48 -14.66
N THR A 426 -32.34 0.30 -13.44
CA THR A 426 -33.79 0.28 -13.16
C THR A 426 -34.35 1.65 -12.85
N CYS A 427 -33.57 2.59 -12.29
CA CYS A 427 -34.05 3.90 -11.85
C CYS A 427 -33.90 5.01 -12.91
N ILE A 428 -32.94 4.92 -13.85
CA ILE A 428 -32.70 5.96 -14.86
C ILE A 428 -33.91 6.19 -15.78
N PRO A 429 -34.64 5.18 -16.28
CA PRO A 429 -35.81 5.41 -17.14
C PRO A 429 -36.95 6.18 -16.47
N VAL A 430 -36.96 6.29 -15.13
CA VAL A 430 -38.02 6.94 -14.36
C VAL A 430 -37.70 8.40 -14.05
N ILE A 431 -36.40 8.73 -13.98
CA ILE A 431 -35.97 10.15 -13.76
C ILE A 431 -36.21 10.99 -15.02
N GLU A 432 -36.16 10.36 -16.21
CA GLU A 432 -36.43 11.06 -17.50
C GLU A 432 -37.92 11.32 -17.78
N ASN A 433 -38.82 10.73 -16.99
CA ASN A 433 -40.24 10.92 -17.24
C ASN A 433 -41.04 11.19 -15.96
N PRO A 434 -41.09 12.46 -15.47
CA PRO A 434 -41.73 12.84 -14.18
C PRO A 434 -43.23 12.62 -14.10
N LYS A 435 -43.87 12.12 -15.16
CA LYS A 435 -45.33 11.89 -15.21
C LYS A 435 -45.80 10.47 -14.91
N THR A 436 -44.85 9.53 -14.73
CA THR A 436 -45.19 8.15 -14.34
C THR A 436 -44.64 7.87 -12.94
N GLN A 437 -45.48 8.09 -11.93
CA GLN A 437 -45.30 7.58 -10.57
C GLN A 437 -45.39 6.05 -10.58
N GLN A 438 -44.38 5.36 -11.08
CA GLN A 438 -44.20 3.93 -10.84
C GLN A 438 -43.02 3.78 -9.88
N ASN A 439 -43.32 3.39 -8.64
CA ASN A 439 -42.33 2.95 -7.66
C ASN A 439 -41.53 1.78 -8.22
N ILE A 440 -40.26 1.99 -8.49
CA ILE A 440 -39.39 0.95 -8.98
C ILE A 440 -38.95 0.13 -7.77
N MET A 441 -39.55 -1.03 -7.61
CA MET A 441 -39.13 -2.04 -6.64
C MET A 441 -38.21 -3.03 -7.36
N LEU A 442 -37.09 -3.38 -6.72
CA LEU A 442 -36.29 -4.54 -7.14
C LEU A 442 -37.21 -5.77 -7.20
N LYS A 443 -37.26 -6.42 -8.37
CA LYS A 443 -38.08 -7.60 -8.60
C LYS A 443 -37.51 -8.79 -7.84
N ASN A 444 -38.34 -9.81 -7.60
CA ASN A 444 -37.87 -11.03 -6.93
C ASN A 444 -36.69 -11.71 -7.63
N GLU A 445 -36.58 -11.57 -8.95
CA GLU A 445 -35.45 -12.09 -9.75
C GLU A 445 -34.14 -11.38 -9.45
N ASP A 446 -34.17 -10.08 -9.23
CA ASP A 446 -32.98 -9.30 -8.85
C ASP A 446 -32.48 -9.71 -7.47
N TRP A 447 -33.38 -9.96 -6.53
CA TRP A 447 -33.05 -10.45 -5.20
C TRP A 447 -32.44 -11.87 -5.23
N LYS A 448 -32.89 -12.75 -6.15
CA LYS A 448 -32.26 -14.07 -6.34
C LYS A 448 -30.81 -13.93 -6.78
N VAL A 449 -30.48 -13.01 -7.68
CA VAL A 449 -29.10 -12.76 -8.12
C VAL A 449 -28.27 -12.16 -6.99
N ILE A 450 -28.82 -11.19 -6.23
CA ILE A 450 -28.17 -10.60 -5.08
C ILE A 450 -27.85 -11.66 -4.02
N PHE A 451 -28.80 -12.54 -3.69
CA PHE A 451 -28.59 -13.62 -2.74
C PHE A 451 -27.55 -14.63 -3.25
N LYS A 452 -27.58 -15.00 -4.52
CA LYS A 452 -26.58 -15.89 -5.12
C LYS A 452 -25.18 -15.30 -5.00
N ASN A 453 -25.02 -14.02 -5.31
CA ASN A 453 -23.73 -13.34 -5.23
C ASN A 453 -23.28 -13.17 -3.76
N ALA A 454 -24.18 -12.79 -2.87
CA ALA A 454 -23.88 -12.71 -1.44
C ALA A 454 -23.47 -14.06 -0.85
N ASN A 455 -24.13 -15.14 -1.23
CA ASN A 455 -23.78 -16.48 -0.80
C ASN A 455 -22.42 -16.93 -1.34
N SER A 456 -22.11 -16.59 -2.58
CA SER A 456 -20.78 -16.87 -3.15
C SER A 456 -19.64 -16.12 -2.44
N ILE A 457 -19.90 -14.89 -1.99
CA ILE A 457 -18.88 -14.03 -1.36
C ILE A 457 -18.74 -14.32 0.13
N PHE A 458 -19.86 -14.51 0.82
CA PHE A 458 -19.91 -14.67 2.27
C PHE A 458 -20.19 -16.12 2.71
N LEU A 459 -19.69 -17.10 1.97
CA LEU A 459 -19.75 -18.52 2.34
C LEU A 459 -21.18 -19.02 2.68
N ASN A 460 -22.10 -18.91 1.71
CA ASN A 460 -23.51 -19.29 1.86
C ASN A 460 -24.24 -18.54 2.99
N PHE A 461 -23.94 -17.26 3.12
CA PHE A 461 -24.44 -16.39 4.19
C PHE A 461 -25.94 -16.49 4.42
N THR A 462 -26.77 -16.39 3.37
CA THR A 462 -28.24 -16.39 3.55
C THR A 462 -28.77 -17.76 4.00
N GLU A 463 -28.14 -18.84 3.57
CA GLU A 463 -28.51 -20.20 3.98
C GLU A 463 -28.10 -20.47 5.42
N ARG A 464 -26.85 -20.12 5.79
CA ARG A 464 -26.37 -20.26 7.18
C ARG A 464 -27.23 -19.44 8.13
N LEU A 465 -27.55 -18.19 7.74
CA LEU A 465 -28.37 -17.30 8.56
C LEU A 465 -29.78 -17.86 8.77
N LYS A 466 -30.38 -18.41 7.71
CA LYS A 466 -31.71 -19.02 7.79
C LYS A 466 -31.71 -20.32 8.61
N ASN A 467 -30.65 -21.10 8.52
CA ASN A 467 -30.49 -22.33 9.31
C ASN A 467 -30.35 -22.02 10.80
N GLN A 468 -29.58 -20.99 11.16
CA GLN A 468 -29.38 -20.58 12.54
C GLN A 468 -30.60 -19.85 13.13
N TYR A 469 -31.34 -19.10 12.28
CA TYR A 469 -32.52 -18.33 12.67
C TYR A 469 -33.71 -18.63 11.76
N PRO A 470 -34.36 -19.78 11.95
CA PRO A 470 -35.47 -20.25 11.07
C PRO A 470 -36.67 -19.32 11.01
N ALA A 471 -36.83 -18.43 12.00
CA ALA A 471 -37.91 -17.45 12.06
C ALA A 471 -37.75 -16.30 11.02
N LEU A 472 -36.60 -16.18 10.35
CA LEU A 472 -36.38 -15.18 9.30
C LEU A 472 -37.09 -15.61 8.01
N ASN A 473 -37.90 -14.71 7.47
CA ASN A 473 -38.50 -14.89 6.16
C ASN A 473 -37.58 -14.29 5.06
N GLU A 474 -37.97 -14.48 3.80
CA GLU A 474 -37.18 -14.00 2.66
C GLU A 474 -36.99 -12.48 2.65
N GLU A 475 -38.01 -11.73 3.08
CA GLU A 475 -37.94 -10.28 3.19
C GLU A 475 -36.96 -9.85 4.31
N ASP A 476 -36.93 -10.55 5.44
CA ASP A 476 -35.97 -10.29 6.52
C ASP A 476 -34.52 -10.57 6.05
N LEU A 477 -34.34 -11.61 5.23
CA LEU A 477 -33.02 -11.92 4.63
C LEU A 477 -32.53 -10.81 3.68
N ARG A 478 -33.43 -10.12 2.96
CA ARG A 478 -33.06 -8.93 2.14
C ARG A 478 -32.44 -7.84 3.02
N TYR A 479 -33.04 -7.55 4.17
CA TYR A 479 -32.48 -6.58 5.13
C TYR A 479 -31.14 -7.05 5.71
N CYS A 480 -31.04 -8.30 6.11
CA CYS A 480 -29.81 -8.88 6.64
C CYS A 480 -28.68 -8.84 5.59
N CYS A 481 -28.99 -9.11 4.33
CA CYS A 481 -28.04 -9.04 3.24
C CYS A 481 -27.52 -7.62 3.01
N MET A 482 -28.39 -6.62 3.01
CA MET A 482 -27.99 -5.22 2.89
C MET A 482 -27.13 -4.77 4.07
N VAL A 483 -27.48 -5.16 5.28
CA VAL A 483 -26.68 -4.88 6.49
C VAL A 483 -25.31 -5.55 6.41
N LYS A 484 -25.22 -6.80 6.00
CA LYS A 484 -23.96 -7.53 5.79
C LYS A 484 -23.07 -6.82 4.76
N MET A 485 -23.67 -6.30 3.70
CA MET A 485 -22.98 -5.48 2.69
C MET A 485 -22.70 -4.03 3.16
N GLN A 486 -22.93 -3.71 4.44
CA GLN A 486 -22.66 -2.43 5.08
C GLN A 486 -23.45 -1.22 4.50
N PHE A 487 -24.65 -1.43 3.95
CA PHE A 487 -25.53 -0.33 3.57
C PHE A 487 -26.02 0.43 4.79
N SER A 488 -26.04 1.75 4.70
CA SER A 488 -26.62 2.58 5.76
C SER A 488 -28.14 2.40 5.85
N GLN A 489 -28.71 2.64 7.01
CA GLN A 489 -30.18 2.58 7.18
C GLN A 489 -30.91 3.55 6.24
N THR A 490 -30.26 4.64 5.84
CA THR A 490 -30.78 5.60 4.87
C THR A 490 -30.80 5.03 3.45
N ASP A 491 -29.76 4.27 3.10
CA ASP A 491 -29.70 3.62 1.78
C ASP A 491 -30.70 2.46 1.72
N ILE A 492 -30.82 1.69 2.79
CA ILE A 492 -31.82 0.61 2.90
C ILE A 492 -33.23 1.19 2.75
N ALA A 493 -33.51 2.34 3.37
CA ALA A 493 -34.80 3.02 3.27
C ALA A 493 -35.12 3.40 1.82
N LYS A 494 -34.16 3.95 1.09
CA LYS A 494 -34.33 4.33 -0.32
C LYS A 494 -34.57 3.09 -1.20
N ILE A 495 -33.78 2.03 -1.00
CA ILE A 495 -33.87 0.78 -1.78
C ILE A 495 -35.20 0.07 -1.55
N MET A 496 -35.69 0.09 -0.33
CA MET A 496 -36.94 -0.58 0.06
C MET A 496 -38.16 0.31 -0.05
N HIS A 497 -38.00 1.56 -0.50
CA HIS A 497 -39.08 2.57 -0.60
C HIS A 497 -39.87 2.80 0.71
N LEU A 498 -39.14 2.89 1.81
CA LEU A 498 -39.68 3.07 3.14
C LEU A 498 -39.08 4.28 3.82
N GLU A 499 -39.82 4.80 4.83
CA GLU A 499 -39.27 5.78 5.76
C GLU A 499 -38.14 5.15 6.61
N LYS A 500 -37.09 5.94 6.92
CA LYS A 500 -35.95 5.51 7.72
C LYS A 500 -36.36 4.89 9.07
N ASP A 501 -37.39 5.46 9.70
CA ASP A 501 -37.92 4.96 10.97
C ASP A 501 -38.59 3.59 10.81
N SER A 502 -39.18 3.29 9.67
CA SER A 502 -39.74 1.99 9.35
C SER A 502 -38.63 0.93 9.19
N VAL A 503 -37.55 1.29 8.53
CA VAL A 503 -36.37 0.42 8.42
C VAL A 503 -35.77 0.17 9.80
N LYS A 504 -35.59 1.21 10.61
CA LYS A 504 -35.06 1.06 11.98
C LYS A 504 -35.94 0.12 12.85
N LYS A 505 -37.25 0.28 12.77
CA LYS A 505 -38.19 -0.62 13.45
C LYS A 505 -38.10 -2.04 12.94
N ARG A 506 -37.96 -2.23 11.62
CA ARG A 506 -37.80 -3.55 10.99
C ARG A 506 -36.51 -4.22 11.42
N LEU A 507 -35.37 -3.55 11.36
CA LEU A 507 -34.08 -4.08 11.79
C LEU A 507 -34.08 -4.43 13.29
N LYS A 508 -34.72 -3.60 14.12
CA LYS A 508 -34.90 -3.89 15.53
C LYS A 508 -35.72 -5.18 15.72
N ARG A 509 -36.83 -5.34 15.00
CA ARG A 509 -37.69 -6.53 15.06
C ARG A 509 -36.95 -7.79 14.60
N ILE A 510 -36.20 -7.70 13.51
CA ILE A 510 -35.36 -8.81 13.05
C ILE A 510 -34.40 -9.23 14.16
N ARG A 511 -33.70 -8.29 14.78
CA ARG A 511 -32.73 -8.55 15.84
C ARG A 511 -33.38 -9.19 17.07
N THR A 512 -34.44 -8.58 17.61
CA THR A 512 -34.96 -8.98 18.92
C THR A 512 -35.99 -10.11 18.83
N GLU A 513 -36.90 -10.09 17.87
CA GLU A 513 -38.02 -11.05 17.79
C GLU A 513 -37.68 -12.26 16.91
N LYS A 514 -36.88 -12.06 15.86
CA LYS A 514 -36.56 -13.10 14.89
C LYS A 514 -35.23 -13.83 15.20
N MET A 515 -34.26 -13.10 15.70
CA MET A 515 -32.93 -13.65 16.01
C MET A 515 -32.69 -13.81 17.52
N GLY A 516 -33.52 -13.25 18.37
CA GLY A 516 -33.39 -13.39 19.83
C GLY A 516 -32.15 -12.72 20.42
N ILE A 517 -31.60 -11.68 19.75
CA ILE A 517 -30.36 -11.04 20.16
C ILE A 517 -30.63 -9.94 21.20
N ALA A 518 -29.82 -9.91 22.27
CA ALA A 518 -29.94 -8.94 23.36
C ALA A 518 -29.87 -7.48 22.90
N GLN A 519 -30.49 -6.55 23.66
CA GLN A 519 -30.60 -5.13 23.27
C GLN A 519 -29.27 -4.41 23.16
N GLU A 520 -28.23 -4.88 23.81
CA GLU A 520 -26.89 -4.26 23.84
C GLU A 520 -26.06 -4.48 22.57
N THR A 521 -26.40 -5.49 21.76
CA THR A 521 -25.65 -5.80 20.53
C THR A 521 -26.42 -5.33 19.29
N THR A 522 -25.78 -4.60 18.39
CA THR A 522 -26.42 -4.14 17.14
C THR A 522 -26.53 -5.28 16.13
N LEU A 523 -27.53 -5.23 15.24
CA LEU A 523 -27.69 -6.22 14.18
C LEU A 523 -26.48 -6.19 13.22
N GLU A 524 -25.93 -5.01 12.99
CA GLU A 524 -24.75 -4.78 12.17
C GLU A 524 -23.51 -5.51 12.73
N ALA A 525 -23.32 -5.45 14.06
CA ALA A 525 -22.21 -6.15 14.72
C ALA A 525 -22.34 -7.67 14.56
N VAL A 526 -23.53 -8.21 14.83
CA VAL A 526 -23.77 -9.66 14.71
C VAL A 526 -23.58 -10.15 13.28
N LEU A 527 -24.11 -9.44 12.29
CA LEU A 527 -24.01 -9.87 10.89
C LEU A 527 -22.62 -9.63 10.29
N ARG A 528 -21.79 -8.76 10.89
CA ARG A 528 -20.40 -8.58 10.47
C ARG A 528 -19.60 -9.86 10.71
N ASP A 529 -19.76 -10.46 11.85
CA ASP A 529 -19.00 -11.65 12.28
C ASP A 529 -19.65 -12.96 11.81
N PHE A 530 -20.91 -12.90 11.34
CA PHE A 530 -21.67 -14.03 10.81
C PHE A 530 -21.15 -14.46 9.44
#